data_b13521ff6c9775a503396a924fed8211
#
_entry.id   b13521ff6c9775a503396a924fed8211
#
_cell.length_a   1.000
_cell.length_b   1.000
_cell.length_c   1.000
_cell.angle_alpha   90.00
_cell.angle_beta   90.00
_cell.angle_gamma   90.00
#
_symmetry.space_group_name_H-M   'P 1'
#
loop_
_entity.id
_entity.type
_entity.pdbx_description
1 polymer ?
#
loop_
_entity_poly.entity_id
_entity_poly.type
_entity_poly.pdbx_seq_one_letter_code
_entity_poly.pdbx_strand_id
1 'polypeptide(L)'
;MVVELISVGTELLLGNIVNTNAQFLAEKCASLGLSMYHQVTVGDNRERLAEDINTALQRADIIILTGGLGPTEDDITKEVCAEVMGFKLVEDPHTRERIETYFKNSIYPVITENNWKQALIPEGCKVLDNHNRT
;
A
#
# COMPACT_ATOMS: atom_id res chain seq x y z
N MET A 1 14.42 16.14 4.14
CA MET A 1 14.25 14.79 3.57
C MET A 1 13.35 14.86 2.34
N VAL A 2 13.67 14.08 1.35
CA VAL A 2 12.90 13.98 0.09
C VAL A 2 11.91 12.82 0.19
N VAL A 3 10.65 13.08 -0.11
CA VAL A 3 9.60 12.08 -0.15
C VAL A 3 9.07 11.93 -1.58
N GLU A 4 8.82 10.72 -1.99
CA GLU A 4 8.14 10.42 -3.26
C GLU A 4 6.88 9.62 -3.01
N LEU A 5 5.81 9.97 -3.73
CA LEU A 5 4.51 9.33 -3.63
C LEU A 5 4.26 8.48 -4.87
N ILE A 6 3.88 7.22 -4.66
CA ILE A 6 3.46 6.31 -5.73
C ILE A 6 2.02 5.88 -5.46
N SER A 7 1.11 6.27 -6.34
CA SER A 7 -0.30 5.89 -6.28
C SER A 7 -0.54 4.72 -7.24
N VAL A 8 -1.05 3.61 -6.72
CA VAL A 8 -1.27 2.37 -7.47
C VAL A 8 -2.76 2.19 -7.74
N GLY A 9 -3.13 2.12 -9.00
CA GLY A 9 -4.50 1.89 -9.40
C GLY A 9 -4.74 2.23 -10.86
N THR A 10 -5.18 1.26 -11.63
CA THR A 10 -5.53 1.46 -13.05
C THR A 10 -6.65 2.48 -13.22
N GLU A 11 -7.62 2.51 -12.29
CA GLU A 11 -8.71 3.47 -12.28
C GLU A 11 -8.23 4.93 -12.21
N LEU A 12 -7.10 5.17 -11.54
CA LEU A 12 -6.48 6.51 -11.49
C LEU A 12 -5.93 6.94 -12.84
N LEU A 13 -5.32 6.01 -13.57
CA LEU A 13 -4.79 6.28 -14.91
C LEU A 13 -5.89 6.53 -15.94
N LEU A 14 -7.03 5.86 -15.79
CA LEU A 14 -8.16 5.99 -16.68
C LEU A 14 -9.00 7.23 -16.40
N GLY A 15 -8.72 7.96 -15.32
CA GLY A 15 -9.46 9.13 -14.93
C GLY A 15 -10.85 8.83 -14.36
N ASN A 16 -11.10 7.59 -13.97
CA ASN A 16 -12.40 7.17 -13.40
C ASN A 16 -12.67 7.78 -12.02
N ILE A 17 -11.59 8.06 -11.29
CA ILE A 17 -11.67 8.68 -9.96
C ILE A 17 -10.58 9.75 -9.80
N VAL A 18 -10.82 10.70 -8.91
CA VAL A 18 -9.84 11.73 -8.54
C VAL A 18 -8.91 11.17 -7.46
N ASN A 19 -7.61 11.42 -7.59
CA ASN A 19 -6.63 10.97 -6.61
C ASN A 19 -6.57 11.92 -5.40
N THR A 20 -7.55 11.83 -4.52
CA THR A 20 -7.64 12.66 -3.32
C THR A 20 -6.60 12.29 -2.27
N ASN A 21 -6.15 11.05 -2.24
CA ASN A 21 -5.08 10.60 -1.34
C ASN A 21 -3.75 11.32 -1.65
N ALA A 22 -3.43 11.49 -2.92
CA ALA A 22 -2.21 12.20 -3.32
C ALA A 22 -2.24 13.66 -2.85
N GLN A 23 -3.36 14.34 -3.01
CA GLN A 23 -3.52 15.71 -2.53
C GLN A 23 -3.34 15.81 -1.01
N PHE A 24 -4.00 14.94 -0.26
CA PHE A 24 -3.91 14.91 1.19
C PHE A 24 -2.47 14.67 1.66
N LEU A 25 -1.81 13.68 1.10
CA LEU A 25 -0.43 13.32 1.47
C LEU A 25 0.56 14.42 1.10
N ALA A 26 0.40 15.05 -0.06
CA ALA A 26 1.25 16.16 -0.48
C ALA A 26 1.15 17.33 0.50
N GLU A 27 -0.06 17.70 0.89
CA GLU A 27 -0.30 18.77 1.87
C GLU A 27 0.33 18.44 3.24
N LYS A 28 0.17 17.20 3.70
CA LYS A 28 0.75 16.75 4.97
C LYS A 28 2.27 16.73 4.95
N CYS A 29 2.87 16.24 3.88
CA CYS A 29 4.31 16.23 3.72
C CYS A 29 4.88 17.65 3.70
N ALA A 30 4.23 18.58 3.00
CA ALA A 30 4.62 19.98 2.98
C ALA A 30 4.55 20.60 4.38
N SER A 31 3.49 20.33 5.14
CA SER A 31 3.35 20.85 6.50
C SER A 31 4.40 20.31 7.47
N LEU A 32 4.96 19.14 7.19
CA LEU A 32 6.05 18.53 7.97
C LEU A 32 7.45 18.98 7.51
N GLY A 33 7.52 19.86 6.50
CA GLY A 33 8.80 20.33 5.96
C GLY A 33 9.51 19.32 5.05
N LEU A 34 8.79 18.31 4.56
CA LEU A 34 9.33 17.34 3.60
C LEU A 34 9.25 17.88 2.19
N SER A 35 10.24 17.56 1.36
CA SER A 35 10.29 17.99 -0.03
C SER A 35 9.80 16.89 -0.95
N MET A 36 8.76 17.16 -1.73
CA MET A 36 8.20 16.23 -2.70
C MET A 36 8.41 16.75 -4.12
N TYR A 37 9.30 16.10 -4.86
CA TYR A 37 9.62 16.49 -6.24
C TYR A 37 8.94 15.61 -7.28
N HIS A 38 8.47 14.43 -6.89
CA HIS A 38 7.85 13.49 -7.78
C HIS A 38 6.62 12.84 -7.15
N GLN A 39 5.56 12.76 -7.93
CA GLN A 39 4.38 11.94 -7.67
C GLN A 39 4.16 11.07 -8.90
N VAL A 40 4.02 9.78 -8.70
CA VAL A 40 3.86 8.81 -9.77
C VAL A 40 2.54 8.10 -9.60
N THR A 41 1.79 7.94 -10.68
CA THR A 41 0.61 7.08 -10.73
C THR A 41 0.91 5.90 -11.64
N VAL A 42 0.69 4.69 -11.17
CA VAL A 42 0.96 3.46 -11.91
C VAL A 42 -0.25 2.53 -11.82
N GLY A 43 -0.52 1.79 -12.90
CA GLY A 43 -1.58 0.79 -12.92
C GLY A 43 -1.23 -0.47 -12.14
N ASP A 44 -2.18 -1.39 -12.08
CA ASP A 44 -2.04 -2.68 -11.39
C ASP A 44 -1.18 -3.64 -12.22
N ASN A 45 0.10 -3.32 -12.33
CA ASN A 45 1.10 -4.07 -13.09
C ASN A 45 2.37 -4.23 -12.28
N ARG A 46 2.79 -5.47 -12.06
CA ARG A 46 3.92 -5.81 -11.20
C ARG A 46 5.23 -5.19 -11.69
N GLU A 47 5.54 -5.33 -12.96
CA GLU A 47 6.80 -4.87 -13.54
C GLU A 47 6.93 -3.35 -13.51
N ARG A 48 5.86 -2.64 -13.86
CA ARG A 48 5.85 -1.17 -13.84
C ARG A 48 5.94 -0.63 -12.43
N LEU A 49 5.23 -1.24 -11.48
CA LEU A 49 5.30 -0.84 -10.07
C LEU A 49 6.70 -1.07 -9.51
N ALA A 50 7.31 -2.22 -9.79
CA ALA A 50 8.68 -2.52 -9.37
C ALA A 50 9.68 -1.49 -9.92
N GLU A 51 9.55 -1.13 -11.19
CA GLU A 51 10.39 -0.11 -11.84
C GLU A 51 10.24 1.25 -11.16
N ASP A 52 9.01 1.67 -10.86
CA ASP A 52 8.75 2.95 -10.20
C ASP A 52 9.30 2.98 -8.78
N ILE A 53 9.17 1.88 -8.04
CA ILE A 53 9.77 1.76 -6.69
C ILE A 53 11.29 1.85 -6.77
N ASN A 54 11.92 1.12 -7.68
CA ASN A 54 13.37 1.16 -7.87
C ASN A 54 13.87 2.56 -8.24
N THR A 55 13.16 3.26 -9.10
CA THR A 55 13.49 4.65 -9.45
C THR A 55 13.38 5.57 -8.24
N ALA A 56 12.32 5.45 -7.46
CA ALA A 56 12.12 6.25 -6.26
C ALA A 56 13.20 5.99 -5.19
N LEU A 57 13.66 4.74 -5.05
CA LEU A 57 14.73 4.39 -4.10
C LEU A 57 16.05 5.10 -4.41
N GLN A 58 16.29 5.47 -5.65
CA GLN A 58 17.52 6.14 -6.06
C GLN A 58 17.52 7.64 -5.77
N ARG A 59 16.34 8.24 -5.55
CA ARG A 59 16.21 9.70 -5.47
C ARG A 59 15.40 10.23 -4.29
N ALA A 60 14.81 9.37 -3.48
CA ALA A 60 14.02 9.77 -2.32
C ALA A 60 14.49 9.05 -1.06
N ASP A 61 14.32 9.73 0.07
CA ASP A 61 14.60 9.17 1.40
C ASP A 61 13.40 8.39 1.94
N ILE A 62 12.20 8.83 1.55
CA ILE A 62 10.92 8.25 1.98
C ILE A 62 10.08 7.96 0.74
N ILE A 63 9.51 6.77 0.67
CA ILE A 63 8.57 6.41 -0.38
C ILE A 63 7.24 6.08 0.28
N ILE A 64 6.17 6.72 -0.17
CA ILE A 64 4.81 6.45 0.28
C ILE A 64 4.06 5.77 -0.86
N LEU A 65 3.55 4.58 -0.58
CA LEU A 65 2.74 3.81 -1.52
C LEU A 65 1.28 3.85 -1.08
N THR A 66 0.37 4.14 -2.00
CA THR A 66 -1.07 4.11 -1.76
C THR A 66 -1.77 3.28 -2.82
N GLY A 67 -2.86 2.61 -2.44
CA GLY A 67 -3.61 1.74 -3.34
C GLY A 67 -3.01 0.34 -3.46
N GLY A 68 -3.77 -0.56 -4.05
CA GLY A 68 -3.34 -1.95 -4.28
C GLY A 68 -3.11 -2.76 -3.01
N LEU A 69 -3.80 -2.43 -1.91
CA LEU A 69 -3.64 -3.06 -0.60
C LEU A 69 -4.80 -3.95 -0.20
N GLY A 70 -5.77 -4.14 -1.08
CA GLY A 70 -6.95 -4.97 -0.83
C GLY A 70 -6.65 -6.47 -0.93
N PRO A 71 -7.71 -7.30 -0.88
CA PRO A 71 -7.57 -8.76 -0.85
C PRO A 71 -7.52 -9.44 -2.21
N THR A 72 -7.74 -8.71 -3.32
CA THR A 72 -7.81 -9.33 -4.65
C THR A 72 -6.44 -9.64 -5.23
N GLU A 73 -6.40 -10.41 -6.31
CA GLU A 73 -5.15 -10.74 -7.01
C GLU A 73 -4.51 -9.52 -7.67
N ASP A 74 -5.31 -8.52 -8.01
CA ASP A 74 -4.83 -7.25 -8.57
C ASP A 74 -4.20 -6.33 -7.53
N ASP A 75 -4.42 -6.61 -6.25
CA ASP A 75 -3.83 -5.86 -5.15
C ASP A 75 -2.41 -6.38 -4.88
N ILE A 76 -1.41 -5.76 -5.51
CA ILE A 76 -0.03 -6.25 -5.56
C ILE A 76 0.99 -5.34 -4.87
N THR A 77 0.56 -4.20 -4.35
CA THR A 77 1.48 -3.17 -3.83
C THR A 77 2.42 -3.70 -2.76
N LYS A 78 1.88 -4.39 -1.78
CA LYS A 78 2.66 -4.92 -0.65
C LYS A 78 3.66 -5.99 -1.10
N GLU A 79 3.21 -6.91 -1.94
CA GLU A 79 4.04 -7.99 -2.48
C GLU A 79 5.20 -7.44 -3.30
N VAL A 80 4.93 -6.52 -4.21
CA VAL A 80 5.96 -5.92 -5.07
C VAL A 80 6.94 -5.10 -4.26
N CYS A 81 6.45 -4.32 -3.29
CA CYS A 81 7.29 -3.55 -2.40
C CYS A 81 8.25 -4.44 -1.60
N ALA A 82 7.72 -5.51 -1.01
CA ALA A 82 8.52 -6.48 -0.25
C ALA A 82 9.57 -7.15 -1.14
N GLU A 83 9.20 -7.56 -2.35
CA GLU A 83 10.11 -8.18 -3.31
C GLU A 83 11.26 -7.25 -3.70
N VAL A 84 10.94 -6.01 -4.06
CA VAL A 84 11.94 -5.00 -4.44
C VAL A 84 12.90 -4.69 -3.29
N MET A 85 12.38 -4.62 -2.07
CA MET A 85 13.17 -4.33 -0.87
C MET A 85 13.90 -5.56 -0.32
N GLY A 86 13.66 -6.75 -0.86
CA GLY A 86 14.29 -7.98 -0.40
C GLY A 86 13.73 -8.54 0.90
N PHE A 87 12.49 -8.21 1.26
CA PHE A 87 11.83 -8.71 2.45
C PHE A 87 10.87 -9.86 2.13
N LYS A 88 10.80 -10.84 3.03
CA LYS A 88 9.78 -11.88 2.98
C LYS A 88 8.46 -11.35 3.52
N LEU A 89 7.35 -11.89 3.01
CA LEU A 89 6.04 -11.66 3.60
C LEU A 89 5.79 -12.72 4.68
N VAL A 90 5.40 -12.26 5.86
CA VAL A 90 5.08 -13.10 7.00
C VAL A 90 3.70 -12.73 7.55
N GLU A 91 3.02 -13.69 8.19
CA GLU A 91 1.73 -13.43 8.78
C GLU A 91 1.87 -12.63 10.07
N ASP A 92 1.07 -11.54 10.18
CA ASP A 92 0.96 -10.75 11.40
C ASP A 92 -0.21 -11.27 12.25
N PRO A 93 0.06 -11.89 13.42
CA PRO A 93 -1.00 -12.47 14.26
C PRO A 93 -2.06 -11.46 14.71
N HIS A 94 -1.65 -10.23 15.01
CA HIS A 94 -2.56 -9.17 15.42
C HIS A 94 -3.53 -8.77 14.30
N THR A 95 -3.02 -8.61 13.09
CA THR A 95 -3.85 -8.30 11.92
C THR A 95 -4.79 -9.46 11.60
N ARG A 96 -4.30 -10.71 11.72
CA ARG A 96 -5.14 -11.90 11.55
C ARG A 96 -6.30 -11.90 12.52
N GLU A 97 -6.06 -11.63 13.79
CA GLU A 97 -7.10 -11.54 14.82
C GLU A 97 -8.12 -10.45 14.50
N ARG A 98 -7.67 -9.29 14.02
CA ARG A 98 -8.56 -8.19 13.60
C ARG A 98 -9.45 -8.61 12.42
N ILE A 99 -8.93 -9.32 11.45
CA ILE A 99 -9.71 -9.83 10.32
C ILE A 99 -10.75 -10.84 10.82
N GLU A 100 -10.39 -11.76 11.69
CA GLU A 100 -11.31 -12.73 12.29
C GLU A 100 -12.45 -12.01 13.01
N THR A 101 -12.14 -11.01 13.82
CA THR A 101 -13.12 -10.22 14.57
C THR A 101 -14.06 -9.48 13.63
N TYR A 102 -13.54 -8.88 12.59
CA TYR A 102 -14.34 -8.17 11.59
C TYR A 102 -15.37 -9.10 10.92
N PHE A 103 -14.93 -10.27 10.43
CA PHE A 103 -15.82 -11.21 9.77
C PHE A 103 -16.79 -11.91 10.72
N LYS A 104 -16.42 -12.11 11.96
CA LYS A 104 -17.31 -12.67 12.99
C LYS A 104 -18.53 -11.78 13.24
N ASN A 105 -18.39 -10.47 13.10
CA ASN A 105 -19.44 -9.47 13.28
C ASN A 105 -20.09 -9.05 11.94
N SER A 106 -19.69 -9.66 10.83
CA SER A 106 -20.19 -9.36 9.50
C SER A 106 -21.40 -10.23 9.14
N ILE A 107 -22.23 -9.75 8.22
CA ILE A 107 -23.29 -10.54 7.60
C ILE A 107 -22.75 -11.65 6.68
N TYR A 108 -21.48 -11.57 6.31
CA TYR A 108 -20.78 -12.59 5.52
C TYR A 108 -19.63 -13.17 6.37
N PRO A 109 -19.92 -14.16 7.24
CA PRO A 109 -18.93 -14.64 8.20
C PRO A 109 -17.84 -15.55 7.62
N VAL A 110 -17.83 -15.79 6.31
CA VAL A 110 -16.85 -16.67 5.66
C VAL A 110 -15.61 -15.89 5.26
N ILE A 111 -14.46 -16.28 5.81
CA ILE A 111 -13.17 -15.71 5.46
C ILE A 111 -12.55 -16.56 4.35
N THR A 112 -12.25 -15.94 3.20
CA THR A 112 -11.58 -16.60 2.08
C THR A 112 -10.06 -16.44 2.20
N GLU A 113 -9.29 -17.25 1.46
CA GLU A 113 -7.83 -17.14 1.40
C GLU A 113 -7.40 -15.73 0.96
N ASN A 114 -8.13 -15.11 0.04
CA ASN A 114 -7.85 -13.75 -0.41
C ASN A 114 -7.92 -12.72 0.73
N ASN A 115 -8.81 -12.92 1.69
CA ASN A 115 -8.90 -12.03 2.86
C ASN A 115 -7.67 -12.17 3.77
N TRP A 116 -7.10 -13.36 3.88
CA TRP A 116 -5.90 -13.62 4.67
C TRP A 116 -4.65 -12.96 4.11
N LYS A 117 -4.63 -12.65 2.83
CA LYS A 117 -3.58 -11.90 2.18
C LYS A 117 -3.29 -10.58 2.90
N GLN A 118 -4.33 -9.95 3.46
CA GLN A 118 -4.20 -8.68 4.19
C GLN A 118 -3.45 -8.84 5.52
N ALA A 119 -3.34 -10.05 6.05
CA ALA A 119 -2.56 -10.34 7.26
C ALA A 119 -1.07 -10.55 6.98
N LEU A 120 -0.65 -10.66 5.72
CA LEU A 120 0.75 -10.78 5.35
C LEU A 120 1.41 -9.41 5.35
N ILE A 121 2.57 -9.32 6.01
CA ILE A 121 3.37 -8.10 6.12
C ILE A 121 4.83 -8.38 5.78
N PRO A 122 5.60 -7.38 5.33
CA PRO A 122 7.04 -7.56 5.18
C PRO A 122 7.67 -7.86 6.55
N GLU A 123 8.54 -8.86 6.59
CA GLU A 123 9.23 -9.26 7.83
C GLU A 123 10.03 -8.09 8.40
N GLY A 124 9.86 -7.82 9.70
CA GLY A 124 10.58 -6.75 10.39
C GLY A 124 9.99 -5.36 10.23
N CYS A 125 8.87 -5.20 9.50
CA CYS A 125 8.23 -3.91 9.38
C CYS A 125 7.50 -3.52 10.66
N LYS A 126 7.24 -2.21 10.81
CA LYS A 126 6.39 -1.70 11.88
C LYS A 126 4.96 -1.58 11.36
N VAL A 127 4.04 -2.26 12.02
CA VAL A 127 2.61 -2.17 11.70
C VAL A 127 1.99 -1.01 12.48
N LEU A 128 1.30 -0.13 11.77
CA LEU A 128 0.52 0.94 12.36
C LEU A 128 -0.96 0.55 12.29
N ASP A 129 -1.61 0.48 13.44
CA ASP A 129 -3.01 0.09 13.51
C ASP A 129 -3.91 1.11 12.81
N ASN A 130 -4.76 0.60 11.94
CA ASN A 130 -5.78 1.39 11.26
C ASN A 130 -7.16 0.91 11.73
N HIS A 131 -7.89 1.76 12.45
CA HIS A 131 -9.19 1.40 13.00
C HIS A 131 -10.32 1.34 11.97
N ASN A 132 -10.09 1.88 10.77
CA ASN A 132 -11.08 1.91 9.69
C ASN A 132 -10.91 0.75 8.70
N ARG A 133 -9.72 0.17 8.60
CA ARG A 133 -9.36 -0.91 7.66
C ARG A 133 -8.22 -1.75 8.21
N THR A 134 -7.93 -2.82 7.53
CA THR A 134 -6.73 -3.62 7.82
C THR A 134 -5.44 -2.96 7.36
#